data_96f03442739e44e858e642433550fddd
#
_entry.id   96f03442739e44e858e642433550fddd
#
_cell.length_a   1.000
_cell.length_b   1.000
_cell.length_c   1.000
_cell.angle_alpha   90.00
_cell.angle_beta   90.00
_cell.angle_gamma   90.00
#
_symmetry.space_group_name_H-M   'P 1'
#
loop_
_entity.id
_entity.type
_entity.pdbx_description
1 polymer ?
#
loop_
_entity_poly.entity_id
_entity_poly.type
_entity_poly.pdbx_seq_one_letter_code
_entity_poly.pdbx_strand_id
1 'polypeptide(L)'
;EIASVLDLSWVHTELGRYYSPLGRPSIDPVLIIRMLIIGYVFAIRSERALCREVQVNMAYRWFCGLSIEDKIPDHSAFSRARTERFRDSDIFRQVFERVVEACIAAGLVGGEGFAVDASLIAADANKQRSIPGSEWKKTGDAETASRAVREYLATLDDAAFGAASDVTPKFVSPSDPAAQWTGAMRGPAFFAYADNYL
;
A
#
# COMPACT_ATOMS: atom_id res chain seq x y z
N GLU A 1 -4.51 21.73 12.20
CA GLU A 1 -5.80 20.99 12.18
C GLU A 1 -5.59 19.47 12.16
N ILE A 2 -4.88 18.87 11.16
CA ILE A 2 -4.65 17.40 11.12
C ILE A 2 -4.02 16.91 12.43
N ALA A 3 -2.97 17.57 12.93
CA ALA A 3 -2.28 17.16 14.14
C ALA A 3 -3.14 17.19 15.41
N SER A 4 -4.21 17.99 15.44
CA SER A 4 -5.09 18.09 16.61
C SER A 4 -6.20 17.03 16.65
N VAL A 5 -6.46 16.37 15.54
CA VAL A 5 -7.50 15.32 15.43
C VAL A 5 -6.92 13.92 15.24
N LEU A 6 -5.63 13.84 14.88
CA LEU A 6 -4.95 12.57 14.62
C LEU A 6 -4.41 11.96 15.92
N ASP A 7 -5.16 11.03 16.50
CA ASP A 7 -4.67 10.21 17.61
C ASP A 7 -3.93 8.99 17.09
N LEU A 8 -2.62 8.92 17.40
CA LEU A 8 -1.75 7.79 17.05
C LEU A 8 -1.18 7.12 18.32
N SER A 9 -1.72 7.38 19.50
CA SER A 9 -1.23 6.83 20.78
C SER A 9 -1.27 5.31 20.83
N TRP A 10 -2.25 4.71 20.17
CA TRP A 10 -2.46 3.27 20.09
C TRP A 10 -1.43 2.52 19.21
N VAL A 11 -0.75 3.23 18.30
CA VAL A 11 0.19 2.63 17.33
C VAL A 11 1.34 1.87 18.00
N HIS A 12 1.85 2.38 19.13
CA HIS A 12 2.93 1.72 19.85
C HIS A 12 2.47 0.36 20.42
N THR A 13 1.23 0.26 20.87
CA THR A 13 0.67 -1.00 21.39
C THR A 13 0.53 -2.02 20.28
N GLU A 14 -0.04 -1.64 19.13
CA GLU A 14 -0.26 -2.52 17.98
C GLU A 14 1.05 -3.01 17.36
N LEU A 15 2.02 -2.13 17.23
CA LEU A 15 3.31 -2.46 16.61
C LEU A 15 4.36 -2.98 17.60
N GLY A 16 4.09 -3.00 18.89
CA GLY A 16 5.05 -3.43 19.92
C GLY A 16 5.67 -4.79 19.64
N ARG A 17 4.91 -5.74 19.13
CA ARG A 17 5.38 -7.10 18.77
C ARG A 17 6.41 -7.14 17.63
N TYR A 18 6.45 -6.10 16.80
CA TYR A 18 7.40 -6.00 15.67
C TYR A 18 8.66 -5.21 16.04
N TYR A 19 8.76 -4.71 17.27
CA TYR A 19 9.87 -3.92 17.77
C TYR A 19 10.63 -4.67 18.86
N SER A 20 11.91 -4.93 18.62
CA SER A 20 12.77 -5.56 19.62
C SER A 20 13.14 -4.58 20.73
N PRO A 21 13.08 -4.99 22.01
CA PRO A 21 13.58 -4.18 23.11
C PRO A 21 15.12 -4.17 23.19
N LEU A 22 15.78 -5.03 22.41
CA LEU A 22 17.22 -5.19 22.42
C LEU A 22 17.84 -4.65 21.13
N GLY A 23 19.06 -4.15 21.22
CA GLY A 23 19.83 -3.68 20.07
C GLY A 23 19.69 -2.17 19.81
N ARG A 24 20.04 -1.75 18.59
CA ARG A 24 19.95 -0.34 18.19
C ARG A 24 18.48 0.11 18.16
N PRO A 25 18.15 1.27 18.75
CA PRO A 25 16.80 1.82 18.70
C PRO A 25 16.28 1.90 17.25
N SER A 26 15.09 1.40 17.05
CA SER A 26 14.39 1.47 15.77
C SER A 26 13.72 2.82 15.58
N ILE A 27 13.36 3.16 14.35
CA ILE A 27 12.57 4.36 14.06
C ILE A 27 11.21 4.21 14.75
N ASP A 28 10.79 5.25 15.46
CA ASP A 28 9.48 5.30 16.10
C ASP A 28 8.36 5.11 15.05
N PRO A 29 7.40 4.19 15.27
CA PRO A 29 6.33 3.92 14.31
C PRO A 29 5.40 5.11 14.08
N VAL A 30 5.16 5.92 15.11
CA VAL A 30 4.34 7.13 14.99
C VAL A 30 5.05 8.15 14.10
N LEU A 31 6.37 8.28 14.22
CA LEU A 31 7.15 9.14 13.33
C LEU A 31 7.03 8.68 11.87
N ILE A 32 7.11 7.37 11.59
CA ILE A 32 6.96 6.85 10.24
C ILE A 32 5.58 7.21 9.66
N ILE A 33 4.51 7.00 10.42
CA ILE A 33 3.14 7.31 9.98
C ILE A 33 2.99 8.81 9.70
N ARG A 34 3.46 9.69 10.58
CA ARG A 34 3.41 11.14 10.39
C ARG A 34 4.19 11.58 9.15
N MET A 35 5.37 11.03 8.93
CA MET A 35 6.15 11.30 7.71
C MET A 35 5.41 10.85 6.45
N LEU A 36 4.78 9.67 6.47
CA LEU A 36 3.97 9.17 5.34
C LEU A 36 2.78 10.10 5.06
N ILE A 37 2.08 10.58 6.09
CA ILE A 37 0.99 11.55 5.93
C ILE A 37 1.49 12.81 5.21
N ILE A 38 2.64 13.35 5.60
CA ILE A 38 3.27 14.48 4.87
C ILE A 38 3.50 14.11 3.42
N GLY A 39 4.08 12.94 3.17
CA GLY A 39 4.34 12.46 1.82
C GLY A 39 3.09 12.44 0.93
N TYR A 40 1.98 11.93 1.46
CA TYR A 40 0.70 11.88 0.75
C TYR A 40 0.08 13.27 0.56
N VAL A 41 -0.03 14.06 1.62
CA VAL A 41 -0.68 15.38 1.57
C VAL A 41 0.03 16.35 0.63
N PHE A 42 1.36 16.29 0.58
CA PHE A 42 2.18 17.17 -0.27
C PHE A 42 2.71 16.49 -1.54
N ALA A 43 2.20 15.31 -1.88
CA ALA A 43 2.57 14.54 -3.07
C ALA A 43 4.09 14.31 -3.23
N ILE A 44 4.80 14.07 -2.12
CA ILE A 44 6.24 13.78 -2.12
C ILE A 44 6.43 12.29 -2.41
N ARG A 45 6.69 11.96 -3.67
CA ARG A 45 6.71 10.58 -4.15
C ARG A 45 7.94 9.76 -3.76
N SER A 46 9.02 10.41 -3.32
CA SER A 46 10.30 9.75 -3.00
C SER A 46 10.57 9.80 -1.51
N GLU A 47 10.82 8.65 -0.88
CA GLU A 47 11.19 8.57 0.53
C GLU A 47 12.48 9.34 0.84
N ARG A 48 13.43 9.38 -0.10
CA ARG A 48 14.64 10.20 0.03
C ARG A 48 14.30 11.70 0.04
N ALA A 49 13.40 12.13 -0.84
CA ALA A 49 12.91 13.51 -0.85
C ALA A 49 12.14 13.81 0.42
N LEU A 50 11.26 12.90 0.88
CA LEU A 50 10.49 13.05 2.11
C LEU A 50 11.40 13.26 3.32
N CYS A 51 12.41 12.41 3.52
CA CYS A 51 13.36 12.55 4.62
C CYS A 51 14.10 13.90 4.57
N ARG A 52 14.50 14.35 3.36
CA ARG A 52 15.16 15.65 3.18
C ARG A 52 14.22 16.82 3.45
N GLU A 53 12.98 16.76 2.98
CA GLU A 53 11.98 17.81 3.23
C GLU A 53 11.66 17.92 4.72
N VAL A 54 11.47 16.80 5.43
CA VAL A 54 11.27 16.80 6.88
C VAL A 54 12.50 17.37 7.61
N GLN A 55 13.71 17.16 7.08
CA GLN A 55 14.93 17.68 7.67
C GLN A 55 14.99 19.21 7.67
N VAL A 56 14.53 19.86 6.60
CA VAL A 56 14.68 21.31 6.40
C VAL A 56 13.41 22.11 6.70
N ASN A 57 12.25 21.48 6.68
CA ASN A 57 10.96 22.16 6.88
C ASN A 57 10.52 22.10 8.35
N MET A 58 10.49 23.24 9.01
CA MET A 58 10.12 23.35 10.43
C MET A 58 8.68 22.93 10.70
N ALA A 59 7.75 23.18 9.79
CA ALA A 59 6.35 22.76 9.93
C ALA A 59 6.22 21.24 9.87
N TYR A 60 7.00 20.59 9.02
CA TYR A 60 7.03 19.13 8.92
C TYR A 60 7.67 18.51 10.16
N ARG A 61 8.77 19.09 10.66
CA ARG A 61 9.38 18.67 11.93
C ARG A 61 8.40 18.76 13.08
N TRP A 62 7.73 19.90 13.21
CA TRP A 62 6.71 20.11 14.23
C TRP A 62 5.59 19.07 14.14
N PHE A 63 5.06 18.83 12.93
CA PHE A 63 4.01 17.81 12.71
C PHE A 63 4.50 16.40 13.08
N CYS A 64 5.76 16.10 12.82
CA CYS A 64 6.40 14.84 13.20
C CYS A 64 6.75 14.74 14.69
N GLY A 65 6.59 15.80 15.47
CA GLY A 65 6.96 15.83 16.87
C GLY A 65 8.48 15.91 17.09
N LEU A 66 9.22 16.44 16.11
CA LEU A 66 10.68 16.53 16.13
C LEU A 66 11.14 17.95 16.48
N SER A 67 12.10 18.05 17.39
CA SER A 67 12.85 19.28 17.67
C SER A 67 13.88 19.58 16.59
N ILE A 68 14.50 20.75 16.64
CA ILE A 68 15.56 21.15 15.67
C ILE A 68 16.76 20.21 15.73
N GLU A 69 17.07 19.68 16.90
CA GLU A 69 18.24 18.85 17.16
C GLU A 69 18.01 17.36 16.87
N ASP A 70 16.74 16.93 16.73
CA ASP A 70 16.40 15.56 16.50
C ASP A 70 16.86 15.08 15.12
N LYS A 71 17.41 13.88 15.08
CA LYS A 71 17.87 13.28 13.83
C LYS A 71 16.70 12.73 13.02
N ILE A 72 16.66 13.07 11.75
CA ILE A 72 15.72 12.48 10.80
C ILE A 72 16.22 11.09 10.41
N PRO A 73 15.32 10.10 10.26
CA PRO A 73 15.68 8.78 9.77
C PRO A 73 16.36 8.83 8.40
N ASP A 74 17.35 7.97 8.19
CA ASP A 74 17.87 7.73 6.85
C ASP A 74 16.80 7.07 5.99
N HIS A 75 16.71 7.45 4.72
CA HIS A 75 15.69 6.96 3.79
C HIS A 75 15.69 5.44 3.62
N SER A 76 16.86 4.79 3.69
CA SER A 76 16.95 3.33 3.58
C SER A 76 16.45 2.62 4.84
N ALA A 77 16.69 3.20 6.02
CA ALA A 77 16.15 2.72 7.27
C ALA A 77 14.63 2.93 7.35
N PHE A 78 14.15 4.07 6.84
CA PHE A 78 12.73 4.39 6.73
C PHE A 78 12.01 3.40 5.81
N SER A 79 12.55 3.16 4.60
CA SER A 79 12.00 2.22 3.63
C SER A 79 11.94 0.79 4.18
N ARG A 80 13.03 0.32 4.82
CA ARG A 80 13.04 -1.01 5.46
C ARG A 80 12.00 -1.12 6.56
N ALA A 81 11.91 -0.14 7.45
CA ALA A 81 10.93 -0.17 8.54
C ALA A 81 9.49 -0.25 8.00
N ARG A 82 9.17 0.52 6.95
CA ARG A 82 7.87 0.45 6.27
C ARG A 82 7.62 -0.91 5.64
N THR A 83 8.60 -1.44 4.91
CA THR A 83 8.43 -2.67 4.12
C THR A 83 8.46 -3.92 4.98
N GLU A 84 9.34 -3.98 5.99
CA GLU A 84 9.54 -5.19 6.79
C GLU A 84 8.57 -5.29 7.98
N ARG A 85 8.32 -4.16 8.68
CA ARG A 85 7.53 -4.17 9.91
C ARG A 85 6.06 -3.86 9.73
N PHE A 86 5.76 -2.92 8.83
CA PHE A 86 4.37 -2.49 8.63
C PHE A 86 3.63 -3.37 7.63
N ARG A 87 4.37 -4.08 6.77
CA ARG A 87 3.78 -4.93 5.74
C ARG A 87 2.93 -6.07 6.30
N ASP A 88 3.43 -6.70 7.37
CA ASP A 88 2.75 -7.84 7.99
C ASP A 88 1.78 -7.41 9.10
N SER A 89 1.63 -6.09 9.28
CA SER A 89 0.68 -5.49 10.20
C SER A 89 -0.42 -4.78 9.43
N ASP A 90 -1.65 -4.86 9.88
CA ASP A 90 -2.77 -4.10 9.31
C ASP A 90 -2.77 -2.62 9.70
N ILE A 91 -1.62 -2.07 10.12
CA ILE A 91 -1.54 -0.73 10.71
C ILE A 91 -2.08 0.36 9.79
N PHE A 92 -1.79 0.30 8.48
CA PHE A 92 -2.27 1.30 7.54
C PHE A 92 -3.78 1.24 7.37
N ARG A 93 -4.35 0.04 7.32
CA ARG A 93 -5.79 -0.16 7.30
C ARG A 93 -6.44 0.37 8.57
N GLN A 94 -5.90 0.05 9.74
CA GLN A 94 -6.41 0.55 11.02
C GLN A 94 -6.32 2.08 11.12
N VAL A 95 -5.24 2.70 10.65
CA VAL A 95 -5.14 4.17 10.57
C VAL A 95 -6.23 4.74 9.69
N PHE A 96 -6.46 4.15 8.51
CA PHE A 96 -7.50 4.57 7.59
C PHE A 96 -8.90 4.44 8.22
N GLU A 97 -9.21 3.27 8.76
CA GLU A 97 -10.52 3.01 9.40
C GLU A 97 -10.81 4.01 10.53
N ARG A 98 -9.84 4.28 11.40
CA ARG A 98 -9.99 5.27 12.50
C ARG A 98 -10.19 6.70 11.97
N VAL A 99 -9.51 7.09 10.89
CA VAL A 99 -9.72 8.38 10.26
C VAL A 99 -11.14 8.49 9.68
N VAL A 100 -11.61 7.44 9.01
CA VAL A 100 -12.98 7.38 8.47
C VAL A 100 -14.01 7.44 9.59
N GLU A 101 -13.82 6.67 10.67
CA GLU A 101 -14.69 6.73 11.86
C GLU A 101 -14.76 8.14 12.46
N ALA A 102 -13.62 8.82 12.58
CA ALA A 102 -13.55 10.19 13.07
C ALA A 102 -14.31 11.16 12.12
N CYS A 103 -14.21 10.97 10.81
CA CYS A 103 -14.95 11.74 9.82
C CYS A 103 -16.47 11.50 9.91
N ILE A 104 -16.89 10.26 10.10
CA ILE A 104 -18.31 9.90 10.30
C ILE A 104 -18.82 10.55 11.59
N ALA A 105 -18.09 10.43 12.70
CA ALA A 105 -18.46 11.03 13.99
C ALA A 105 -18.56 12.56 13.92
N ALA A 106 -17.74 13.18 13.08
CA ALA A 106 -17.79 14.64 12.83
C ALA A 106 -18.89 15.06 11.83
N GLY A 107 -19.68 14.10 11.28
CA GLY A 107 -20.73 14.38 10.30
C GLY A 107 -20.20 14.81 8.92
N LEU A 108 -18.93 14.51 8.62
CA LEU A 108 -18.30 14.83 7.34
C LEU A 108 -18.62 13.80 6.24
N VAL A 109 -19.10 12.63 6.63
CA VAL A 109 -19.48 11.53 5.74
C VAL A 109 -20.95 11.22 5.95
N GLY A 110 -21.79 11.53 4.96
CA GLY A 110 -23.24 11.37 5.06
C GLY A 110 -23.76 9.97 4.75
N GLY A 111 -23.00 9.15 4.06
CA GLY A 111 -23.42 7.80 3.65
C GLY A 111 -24.53 7.77 2.59
N GLU A 112 -24.91 8.90 2.02
CA GLU A 112 -25.99 9.00 1.03
C GLU A 112 -25.58 8.59 -0.39
N GLY A 113 -24.27 8.50 -0.65
CA GLY A 113 -23.73 8.10 -1.93
C GLY A 113 -22.32 7.56 -1.81
N PHE A 114 -22.05 6.51 -2.57
CA PHE A 114 -20.71 5.92 -2.70
C PHE A 114 -20.26 6.06 -4.14
N ALA A 115 -19.02 6.52 -4.34
CA ALA A 115 -18.38 6.50 -5.64
C ALA A 115 -17.26 5.46 -5.59
N VAL A 116 -17.30 4.50 -6.53
CA VAL A 116 -16.21 3.54 -6.72
C VAL A 116 -15.37 4.04 -7.89
N ASP A 117 -14.12 4.33 -7.62
CA ASP A 117 -13.14 4.63 -8.68
C ASP A 117 -12.18 3.46 -8.85
N ALA A 118 -11.79 3.20 -10.09
CA ALA A 118 -10.84 2.18 -10.43
C ALA A 118 -9.66 2.79 -11.19
N SER A 119 -8.48 2.67 -10.63
CA SER A 119 -7.24 3.05 -11.29
C SER A 119 -6.51 1.83 -11.83
N LEU A 120 -5.94 1.95 -13.04
CA LEU A 120 -5.09 0.92 -13.61
C LEU A 120 -3.63 1.20 -13.23
N ILE A 121 -3.03 0.28 -12.49
CA ILE A 121 -1.61 0.32 -12.14
C ILE A 121 -0.88 -0.59 -13.12
N ALA A 122 0.02 -0.03 -13.95
CA ALA A 122 0.78 -0.83 -14.89
C ALA A 122 1.64 -1.87 -14.17
N ALA A 123 1.50 -3.13 -14.58
CA ALA A 123 2.30 -4.23 -14.06
C ALA A 123 3.61 -4.35 -14.84
N ASP A 124 4.69 -4.74 -14.16
CA ASP A 124 5.97 -5.07 -14.78
C ASP A 124 5.90 -6.49 -15.40
N ALA A 125 5.01 -6.66 -16.37
CA ALA A 125 4.76 -7.92 -17.06
C ALA A 125 4.98 -7.77 -18.56
N ASN A 126 5.86 -8.61 -19.12
CA ASN A 126 6.24 -8.52 -20.53
C ASN A 126 5.25 -9.27 -21.41
N LYS A 127 4.60 -8.55 -22.35
CA LYS A 127 3.70 -9.13 -23.34
C LYS A 127 4.34 -10.25 -24.17
N GLN A 128 5.62 -10.13 -24.52
CA GLN A 128 6.31 -11.13 -25.36
C GLN A 128 6.51 -12.47 -24.64
N ARG A 129 6.43 -12.50 -23.32
CA ARG A 129 6.52 -13.70 -22.47
C ARG A 129 5.16 -14.18 -22.00
N SER A 130 4.08 -13.52 -22.43
CA SER A 130 2.72 -13.93 -22.09
C SER A 130 2.26 -15.11 -22.96
N ILE A 131 1.34 -15.88 -22.42
CA ILE A 131 0.69 -16.99 -23.12
C ILE A 131 -0.79 -16.70 -23.29
N PRO A 132 -1.47 -17.29 -24.29
CA PRO A 132 -2.91 -17.21 -24.40
C PRO A 132 -3.60 -17.74 -23.13
N GLY A 133 -4.63 -17.05 -22.66
CA GLY A 133 -5.35 -17.51 -21.45
C GLY A 133 -5.99 -18.89 -21.60
N SER A 134 -6.35 -19.30 -22.82
CA SER A 134 -6.85 -20.63 -23.12
C SER A 134 -5.83 -21.76 -22.91
N GLU A 135 -4.54 -21.42 -22.97
CA GLU A 135 -3.43 -22.36 -22.76
C GLU A 135 -2.91 -22.32 -21.31
N TRP A 136 -3.37 -21.35 -20.52
CA TRP A 136 -3.00 -21.20 -19.12
C TRP A 136 -3.64 -22.32 -18.28
N LYS A 137 -2.79 -23.24 -17.80
CA LYS A 137 -3.22 -24.25 -16.83
C LYS A 137 -3.01 -23.71 -15.43
N LYS A 138 -4.08 -23.54 -14.67
CA LYS A 138 -4.05 -23.09 -13.24
C LYS A 138 -3.25 -24.04 -12.31
N THR A 139 -2.77 -25.17 -12.82
CA THR A 139 -2.05 -26.21 -12.08
C THR A 139 -0.54 -26.06 -12.24
N GLY A 140 0.04 -25.03 -11.66
CA GLY A 140 1.45 -25.04 -11.32
C GLY A 140 1.61 -25.53 -9.86
N ASP A 141 2.61 -26.38 -9.58
CA ASP A 141 2.92 -26.77 -8.20
C ASP A 141 3.08 -25.53 -7.34
N ALA A 142 2.20 -25.38 -6.34
CA ALA A 142 2.20 -24.22 -5.45
C ALA A 142 3.56 -24.03 -4.73
N GLU A 143 4.32 -25.11 -4.56
CA GLU A 143 5.63 -25.07 -3.92
C GLU A 143 6.73 -24.46 -4.81
N THR A 144 6.64 -24.61 -6.13
CA THR A 144 7.62 -24.06 -7.09
C THR A 144 7.18 -22.71 -7.68
N ALA A 145 5.96 -22.29 -7.40
CA ALA A 145 5.40 -21.06 -7.92
C ALA A 145 6.11 -19.82 -7.35
N SER A 146 6.25 -18.79 -8.19
CA SER A 146 6.71 -17.48 -7.73
C SER A 146 5.78 -16.92 -6.65
N ARG A 147 6.27 -15.99 -5.83
CA ARG A 147 5.45 -15.36 -4.78
C ARG A 147 4.16 -14.76 -5.35
N ALA A 148 4.23 -14.04 -6.48
CA ALA A 148 3.08 -13.44 -7.12
C ALA A 148 2.04 -14.48 -7.54
N VAL A 149 2.47 -15.66 -8.02
CA VAL A 149 1.58 -16.76 -8.36
C VAL A 149 0.88 -17.34 -7.14
N ARG A 150 1.61 -17.50 -6.03
CA ARG A 150 1.02 -18.01 -4.78
C ARG A 150 0.00 -17.03 -4.20
N GLU A 151 0.33 -15.75 -4.16
CA GLU A 151 -0.58 -14.70 -3.70
C GLU A 151 -1.85 -14.65 -4.57
N TYR A 152 -1.71 -14.78 -5.90
CA TYR A 152 -2.84 -14.83 -6.81
C TYR A 152 -3.72 -16.07 -6.58
N LEU A 153 -3.14 -17.24 -6.42
CA LEU A 153 -3.88 -18.47 -6.16
C LEU A 153 -4.63 -18.42 -4.82
N ALA A 154 -4.01 -17.85 -3.78
CA ALA A 154 -4.66 -17.62 -2.50
C ALA A 154 -5.86 -16.66 -2.62
N THR A 155 -5.71 -15.57 -3.40
CA THR A 155 -6.79 -14.59 -3.64
C THR A 155 -7.96 -15.21 -4.44
N LEU A 156 -7.71 -16.19 -5.30
CA LEU A 156 -8.78 -16.87 -6.03
C LEU A 156 -9.71 -17.69 -5.13
N ASP A 157 -9.20 -18.24 -4.03
CA ASP A 157 -10.02 -18.95 -3.04
C ASP A 157 -10.87 -17.97 -2.21
N ASP A 158 -10.37 -16.76 -1.96
CA ASP A 158 -11.11 -15.69 -1.27
C ASP A 158 -12.13 -14.98 -2.19
N ALA A 159 -11.86 -14.93 -3.48
CA ALA A 159 -12.71 -14.25 -4.49
C ALA A 159 -14.02 -15.02 -4.81
N ALA A 160 -14.35 -16.09 -4.10
CA ALA A 160 -15.67 -16.72 -4.12
C ALA A 160 -16.82 -15.74 -3.74
N PHE A 161 -16.49 -14.52 -3.34
CA PHE A 161 -17.39 -13.42 -3.05
C PHE A 161 -17.64 -12.46 -4.22
N GLY A 162 -17.84 -12.99 -5.42
CA GLY A 162 -18.71 -12.28 -6.37
C GLY A 162 -18.05 -11.45 -7.47
N ALA A 163 -16.75 -11.56 -7.73
CA ALA A 163 -16.09 -10.87 -8.84
C ALA A 163 -15.28 -11.78 -9.80
N ALA A 164 -15.31 -13.08 -9.64
CA ALA A 164 -14.73 -14.01 -10.61
C ALA A 164 -15.64 -14.07 -11.84
N SER A 165 -15.39 -13.22 -12.83
CA SER A 165 -16.00 -13.42 -14.14
C SER A 165 -15.40 -14.68 -14.75
N ASP A 166 -16.24 -15.58 -15.28
CA ASP A 166 -15.86 -16.76 -16.08
C ASP A 166 -15.16 -16.40 -17.41
N VAL A 167 -14.70 -15.15 -17.51
CA VAL A 167 -14.06 -14.65 -18.73
C VAL A 167 -12.63 -15.15 -18.79
N THR A 168 -12.34 -16.01 -19.75
CA THR A 168 -10.97 -16.41 -20.04
C THR A 168 -10.16 -15.21 -20.51
N PRO A 169 -9.08 -14.83 -19.81
CA PRO A 169 -8.27 -13.68 -20.19
C PRO A 169 -7.60 -13.92 -21.54
N LYS A 170 -7.46 -12.88 -22.35
CA LYS A 170 -6.83 -13.00 -23.68
C LYS A 170 -5.36 -13.41 -23.58
N PHE A 171 -4.64 -12.86 -22.63
CA PHE A 171 -3.25 -13.17 -22.32
C PHE A 171 -3.06 -13.26 -20.82
N VAL A 172 -2.15 -14.13 -20.39
CA VAL A 172 -1.71 -14.28 -18.99
C VAL A 172 -0.19 -14.18 -18.95
N SER A 173 0.33 -13.48 -17.97
CA SER A 173 1.76 -13.47 -17.67
C SER A 173 2.09 -14.61 -16.72
N PRO A 174 2.90 -15.61 -17.10
CA PRO A 174 3.23 -16.71 -16.19
C PRO A 174 4.02 -16.27 -14.95
N SER A 175 4.77 -15.17 -15.05
CA SER A 175 5.53 -14.61 -13.91
C SER A 175 4.67 -13.79 -12.96
N ASP A 176 3.51 -13.32 -13.42
CA ASP A 176 2.58 -12.50 -12.65
C ASP A 176 1.15 -12.69 -13.18
N PRO A 177 0.50 -13.80 -12.83
CA PRO A 177 -0.85 -14.11 -13.29
C PRO A 177 -1.94 -13.19 -12.76
N ALA A 178 -1.68 -12.44 -11.70
CA ALA A 178 -2.61 -11.46 -11.14
C ALA A 178 -2.74 -10.21 -12.03
N ALA A 179 -1.72 -9.91 -12.84
CA ALA A 179 -1.76 -8.81 -13.79
C ALA A 179 -2.70 -9.14 -14.94
N GLN A 180 -3.71 -8.29 -15.14
CA GLN A 180 -4.71 -8.46 -16.18
C GLN A 180 -4.31 -7.76 -17.47
N TRP A 181 -4.49 -8.43 -18.63
CA TRP A 181 -4.32 -7.81 -19.93
C TRP A 181 -5.47 -6.86 -20.22
N THR A 182 -5.20 -5.58 -20.21
CA THR A 182 -6.21 -4.53 -20.35
C THR A 182 -5.88 -3.57 -21.48
N GLY A 183 -6.91 -2.93 -22.05
CA GLY A 183 -6.75 -1.87 -23.05
C GLY A 183 -6.94 -0.50 -22.42
N ALA A 184 -6.06 0.44 -22.74
CA ALA A 184 -6.28 1.84 -22.42
C ALA A 184 -7.15 2.52 -23.47
N MET A 185 -8.02 3.46 -23.05
CA MET A 185 -8.73 4.32 -23.98
C MET A 185 -7.73 5.12 -24.80
N ARG A 186 -7.39 4.78 -26.02
CA ARG A 186 -6.46 5.44 -26.93
C ARG A 186 -4.99 5.05 -26.82
N GLY A 187 -4.68 3.88 -26.23
CA GLY A 187 -3.29 3.39 -26.16
C GLY A 187 -3.19 1.89 -26.46
N PRO A 188 -1.96 1.37 -26.60
CA PRO A 188 -1.75 -0.08 -26.72
C PRO A 188 -2.16 -0.77 -25.43
N ALA A 189 -2.69 -1.99 -25.55
CA ALA A 189 -3.01 -2.80 -24.40
C ALA A 189 -1.74 -3.20 -23.62
N PHE A 190 -1.87 -3.31 -22.32
CA PHE A 190 -0.78 -3.62 -21.39
C PHE A 190 -1.28 -4.46 -20.22
N PHE A 191 -0.38 -5.03 -19.46
CA PHE A 191 -0.71 -5.70 -18.20
C PHE A 191 -0.85 -4.67 -17.08
N ALA A 192 -1.94 -4.78 -16.31
CA ALA A 192 -2.21 -3.88 -15.19
C ALA A 192 -2.96 -4.59 -14.07
N TYR A 193 -2.87 -4.02 -12.89
CA TYR A 193 -3.77 -4.31 -11.78
C TYR A 193 -4.91 -3.30 -11.79
N ALA A 194 -6.13 -3.78 -11.58
CA ALA A 194 -7.25 -2.91 -11.28
C ALA A 194 -7.25 -2.66 -9.77
N ASP A 195 -6.99 -1.42 -9.37
CA ASP A 195 -7.09 -1.00 -7.99
C ASP A 195 -8.40 -0.22 -7.82
N ASN A 196 -9.31 -0.77 -7.02
CA ASN A 196 -10.62 -0.20 -6.78
C ASN A 196 -10.59 0.50 -5.42
N TYR A 197 -10.88 1.78 -5.43
CA TYR A 197 -11.07 2.57 -4.23
C TYR A 197 -12.57 2.71 -3.94
N LEU A 198 -12.98 2.36 -2.73
CA LEU A 198 -14.32 2.56 -2.20
C LEU A 198 -14.37 3.85 -1.39
#